data_9436362c86b5ae821dab8282ff98e1d0
#
_entry.id   9436362c86b5ae821dab8282ff98e1d0
#
_cell.length_a   1.000
_cell.length_b   1.000
_cell.length_c   1.000
_cell.angle_alpha   90.00
_cell.angle_beta   90.00
_cell.angle_gamma   90.00
#
_symmetry.space_group_name_H-M   'P 1'
#
loop_
_entity.id
_entity.type
_entity.pdbx_description
1 polymer ?
#
loop_
_entity_poly.entity_id
_entity_poly.type
_entity_poly.pdbx_seq_one_letter_code
_entity_poly.pdbx_strand_id
1 'polypeptide(L)'
;MSALMQEMSDRALRLGVPLSVQLDLTYRCNEQCVHCYLDHDDHGEMTTAEIKHLLKEMADAGVFILTLSGGEIFMRKDFFEILECARALTFCIKLKTNAVLIREAQAARLRDLGVESIQVSIYSHRPEVHDAITKVPGSLLRSIKAIRFLKSQGLKVIIANVLMTENMQDYHGVRALADELGTKCTLDPTVTPMMDGNRAILDLNAGESALRRLFRDETFVGNADEFCAPPPAPSGDDMNSLPCSAGHTACYVSPYGEFYPCVQFPLSCGNVRQQRFIDIWRDSKQLKEVRSIRLRDLSSCSQCAHGSTCTRCPGLAFLEGNMRGPSTADCEKSFARTGIPSVNLLAKKEKVSPPRLVQIQIVPTITGSRLSSLGAAASAVA
;
A
#
# COMPACT_ATOMS: atom_id res chain seq x y z
N MET A 1 -13.31 13.58 3.23
CA MET A 1 -14.16 13.17 2.08
C MET A 1 -15.28 14.19 1.96
N SER A 2 -15.74 14.61 0.76
CA SER A 2 -16.89 15.52 0.66
C SER A 2 -18.17 14.78 1.05
N ALA A 3 -19.18 15.51 1.56
CA ALA A 3 -20.49 14.93 1.95
C ALA A 3 -21.11 14.11 0.79
N LEU A 4 -21.02 14.61 -0.44
CA LEU A 4 -21.50 13.91 -1.63
C LEU A 4 -20.80 12.54 -1.84
N MET A 5 -19.47 12.49 -1.67
CA MET A 5 -18.72 11.24 -1.84
C MET A 5 -19.06 10.23 -0.74
N GLN A 6 -19.35 10.70 0.47
CA GLN A 6 -19.81 9.82 1.55
C GLN A 6 -21.19 9.25 1.21
N GLU A 7 -22.13 10.08 0.79
CA GLU A 7 -23.49 9.65 0.39
C GLU A 7 -23.45 8.64 -0.78
N MET A 8 -22.61 8.88 -1.78
CA MET A 8 -22.40 7.93 -2.89
C MET A 8 -21.85 6.59 -2.39
N SER A 9 -20.88 6.61 -1.48
CA SER A 9 -20.30 5.40 -0.90
C SER A 9 -21.32 4.60 -0.11
N ASP A 10 -22.11 5.27 0.72
CA ASP A 10 -23.16 4.65 1.54
C ASP A 10 -24.28 4.06 0.65
N ARG A 11 -24.63 4.76 -0.43
CA ARG A 11 -25.59 4.26 -1.41
C ARG A 11 -25.05 3.04 -2.17
N ALA A 12 -23.81 3.10 -2.63
CA ALA A 12 -23.18 1.98 -3.30
C ALA A 12 -23.11 0.74 -2.40
N LEU A 13 -22.77 0.94 -1.11
CA LEU A 13 -22.76 -0.12 -0.12
C LEU A 13 -24.15 -0.77 0.04
N ARG A 14 -25.20 0.05 0.20
CA ARG A 14 -26.58 -0.46 0.33
C ARG A 14 -27.05 -1.21 -0.90
N LEU A 15 -26.64 -0.77 -2.11
CA LEU A 15 -27.02 -1.38 -3.38
C LEU A 15 -26.12 -2.57 -3.77
N GLY A 16 -25.01 -2.80 -3.04
CA GLY A 16 -24.03 -3.82 -3.35
C GLY A 16 -23.31 -3.58 -4.68
N VAL A 17 -23.07 -2.31 -5.05
CA VAL A 17 -22.45 -1.91 -6.33
C VAL A 17 -20.97 -1.57 -6.13
N PRO A 18 -20.08 -1.94 -7.08
CA PRO A 18 -18.68 -1.52 -7.05
C PRO A 18 -18.58 -0.04 -7.48
N LEU A 19 -18.39 0.87 -6.51
CA LEU A 19 -18.30 2.30 -6.79
C LEU A 19 -16.98 2.68 -7.45
N SER A 20 -15.88 2.05 -7.02
CA SER A 20 -14.51 2.37 -7.43
C SER A 20 -13.73 1.13 -7.84
N VAL A 21 -13.07 1.20 -8.98
CA VAL A 21 -12.17 0.15 -9.47
C VAL A 21 -10.81 0.74 -9.76
N GLN A 22 -9.74 0.12 -9.24
CA GLN A 22 -8.41 0.28 -9.78
C GLN A 22 -8.17 -0.80 -10.82
N LEU A 23 -7.85 -0.39 -12.04
CA LEU A 23 -7.46 -1.26 -13.14
C LEU A 23 -6.00 -0.99 -13.49
N ASP A 24 -5.15 -1.97 -13.26
CA ASP A 24 -3.78 -1.90 -13.74
C ASP A 24 -3.75 -2.33 -15.20
N LEU A 25 -3.21 -1.49 -16.07
CA LEU A 25 -3.19 -1.70 -17.51
C LEU A 25 -2.02 -2.55 -17.96
N THR A 26 -0.91 -2.50 -17.22
CA THR A 26 0.35 -3.19 -17.54
C THR A 26 1.18 -3.32 -16.27
N TYR A 27 2.01 -4.35 -16.15
CA TYR A 27 3.06 -4.42 -15.13
C TYR A 27 4.42 -3.95 -15.64
N ARG A 28 4.58 -3.75 -16.95
CA ARG A 28 5.79 -3.16 -17.52
C ARG A 28 5.95 -1.72 -17.04
N CYS A 29 7.20 -1.37 -16.69
CA CYS A 29 7.55 -0.04 -16.19
C CYS A 29 8.90 0.41 -16.74
N ASN A 30 9.08 1.71 -16.87
CA ASN A 30 10.36 2.35 -17.21
C ASN A 30 11.21 2.64 -15.95
N GLU A 31 10.75 2.27 -14.78
CA GLU A 31 11.45 2.34 -13.50
C GLU A 31 11.48 0.96 -12.83
N GLN A 32 12.41 0.79 -11.87
CA GLN A 32 12.59 -0.44 -11.08
C GLN A 32 12.66 -0.11 -9.59
N CYS A 33 11.61 0.55 -9.10
CA CYS A 33 11.56 1.07 -7.74
C CYS A 33 11.80 -0.02 -6.69
N VAL A 34 12.61 0.27 -5.68
CA VAL A 34 12.98 -0.69 -4.61
C VAL A 34 11.78 -1.25 -3.84
N HIS A 35 10.67 -0.51 -3.79
CA HIS A 35 9.43 -0.85 -3.09
C HIS A 35 8.31 -1.28 -4.05
N CYS A 36 8.64 -1.61 -5.31
CA CYS A 36 7.63 -2.00 -6.28
C CYS A 36 7.00 -3.34 -5.90
N TYR A 37 5.67 -3.38 -5.90
CA TYR A 37 4.90 -4.59 -5.60
C TYR A 37 4.64 -5.47 -6.83
N LEU A 38 5.12 -5.05 -8.01
CA LEU A 38 4.94 -5.72 -9.30
C LEU A 38 6.22 -6.44 -9.72
N ASP A 39 6.09 -7.53 -10.47
CA ASP A 39 7.21 -8.28 -11.03
C ASP A 39 7.78 -7.67 -12.32
N HIS A 40 7.06 -6.74 -12.96
CA HIS A 40 7.41 -6.04 -14.21
C HIS A 40 7.44 -6.95 -15.46
N ASP A 41 7.11 -8.21 -15.33
CA ASP A 41 7.08 -9.14 -16.45
C ASP A 41 5.75 -9.07 -17.22
N ASP A 42 5.76 -9.52 -18.47
CA ASP A 42 4.54 -9.65 -19.28
C ASP A 42 4.14 -11.14 -19.36
N HIS A 43 3.14 -11.48 -18.59
CA HIS A 43 2.55 -12.82 -18.57
C HIS A 43 1.29 -12.94 -19.45
N GLY A 44 1.18 -12.13 -20.48
CA GLY A 44 0.03 -12.09 -21.38
C GLY A 44 -1.06 -11.11 -20.92
N GLU A 45 -0.70 -9.84 -20.84
CA GLU A 45 -1.60 -8.74 -20.48
C GLU A 45 -2.85 -8.69 -21.37
N MET A 46 -3.96 -8.19 -20.84
CA MET A 46 -5.18 -7.97 -21.62
C MET A 46 -4.93 -7.08 -22.83
N THR A 47 -5.47 -7.48 -23.96
CA THR A 47 -5.49 -6.71 -25.21
C THR A 47 -6.36 -5.46 -25.05
N THR A 48 -6.20 -4.48 -25.97
CA THR A 48 -7.06 -3.30 -26.04
C THR A 48 -8.55 -3.68 -26.13
N ALA A 49 -8.88 -4.71 -26.88
CA ALA A 49 -10.26 -5.17 -27.05
C ALA A 49 -10.84 -5.76 -25.76
N GLU A 50 -10.06 -6.58 -25.03
CA GLU A 50 -10.46 -7.14 -23.75
C GLU A 50 -10.67 -6.02 -22.70
N ILE A 51 -9.75 -5.04 -22.65
CA ILE A 51 -9.89 -3.90 -21.72
C ILE A 51 -11.13 -3.06 -22.04
N LYS A 52 -11.40 -2.75 -23.32
CA LYS A 52 -12.61 -2.01 -23.71
C LYS A 52 -13.89 -2.77 -23.38
N HIS A 53 -13.88 -4.10 -23.56
CA HIS A 53 -15.00 -4.95 -23.15
C HIS A 53 -15.20 -4.88 -21.63
N LEU A 54 -14.13 -5.04 -20.86
CA LEU A 54 -14.15 -4.94 -19.39
C LEU A 54 -14.66 -3.56 -18.92
N LEU A 55 -14.20 -2.46 -19.54
CA LEU A 55 -14.68 -1.11 -19.21
C LEU A 55 -16.20 -0.99 -19.40
N LYS A 56 -16.76 -1.59 -20.46
CA LYS A 56 -18.21 -1.61 -20.67
C LYS A 56 -18.91 -2.40 -19.56
N GLU A 57 -18.42 -3.60 -19.22
CA GLU A 57 -18.98 -4.39 -18.10
C GLU A 57 -18.92 -3.66 -16.76
N MET A 58 -17.83 -2.92 -16.49
CA MET A 58 -17.70 -2.07 -15.30
C MET A 58 -18.73 -0.94 -15.28
N ALA A 59 -18.94 -0.26 -16.41
CA ALA A 59 -19.97 0.79 -16.54
C ALA A 59 -21.38 0.23 -16.32
N ASP A 60 -21.69 -0.91 -16.94
CA ASP A 60 -22.98 -1.59 -16.78
C ASP A 60 -23.19 -2.09 -15.33
N ALA A 61 -22.11 -2.40 -14.61
CA ALA A 61 -22.13 -2.78 -13.19
C ALA A 61 -22.30 -1.59 -12.23
N GLY A 62 -22.24 -0.34 -12.72
CA GLY A 62 -22.41 0.87 -11.92
C GLY A 62 -21.10 1.43 -11.36
N VAL A 63 -19.95 1.02 -11.87
CA VAL A 63 -18.67 1.64 -11.49
C VAL A 63 -18.68 3.11 -11.93
N PHE A 64 -18.35 3.99 -10.99
CA PHE A 64 -18.27 5.42 -11.27
C PHE A 64 -16.83 5.94 -11.28
N ILE A 65 -16.00 5.51 -10.33
CA ILE A 65 -14.61 5.94 -10.21
C ILE A 65 -13.70 4.87 -10.82
N LEU A 66 -12.98 5.23 -11.88
CA LEU A 66 -11.99 4.37 -12.51
C LEU A 66 -10.60 4.94 -12.29
N THR A 67 -9.74 4.19 -11.57
CA THR A 67 -8.32 4.52 -11.43
C THR A 67 -7.52 3.65 -12.37
N LEU A 68 -6.90 4.24 -13.39
CA LEU A 68 -5.97 3.55 -14.28
C LEU A 68 -4.55 3.64 -13.70
N SER A 69 -3.90 2.49 -13.55
CA SER A 69 -2.61 2.34 -12.89
C SER A 69 -1.82 1.18 -13.51
N GLY A 70 -0.81 0.69 -12.80
CA GLY A 70 0.02 -0.44 -13.20
C GLY A 70 1.49 -0.19 -12.88
N GLY A 71 2.39 -0.71 -13.72
CA GLY A 71 3.78 -0.28 -13.74
C GLY A 71 3.85 1.17 -14.21
N GLU A 72 3.88 1.39 -15.53
CA GLU A 72 3.71 2.73 -16.10
C GLU A 72 2.74 2.70 -17.27
N ILE A 73 1.60 3.36 -17.10
CA ILE A 73 0.49 3.34 -18.06
C ILE A 73 0.89 3.92 -19.42
N PHE A 74 1.80 4.88 -19.48
CA PHE A 74 2.31 5.47 -20.73
C PHE A 74 3.29 4.55 -21.48
N MET A 75 3.66 3.39 -20.92
CA MET A 75 4.38 2.33 -21.65
C MET A 75 3.46 1.60 -22.65
N ARG A 76 2.13 1.64 -22.46
CA ARG A 76 1.16 1.08 -23.40
C ARG A 76 0.95 2.03 -24.58
N LYS A 77 1.15 1.52 -25.79
CA LYS A 77 0.94 2.32 -27.03
C LYS A 77 -0.53 2.68 -27.24
N ASP A 78 -1.43 1.84 -26.75
CA ASP A 78 -2.88 1.96 -26.85
C ASP A 78 -3.52 2.69 -25.64
N PHE A 79 -2.70 3.23 -24.71
CA PHE A 79 -3.20 3.90 -23.51
C PHE A 79 -4.28 4.94 -23.78
N PHE A 80 -4.05 5.82 -24.74
CA PHE A 80 -5.01 6.87 -25.05
C PHE A 80 -6.29 6.35 -25.69
N GLU A 81 -6.22 5.26 -26.47
CA GLU A 81 -7.40 4.59 -27.03
C GLU A 81 -8.27 3.97 -25.93
N ILE A 82 -7.64 3.41 -24.90
CA ILE A 82 -8.32 2.90 -23.71
C ILE A 82 -8.95 4.06 -22.93
N LEU A 83 -8.23 5.15 -22.75
CA LEU A 83 -8.68 6.34 -22.03
C LEU A 83 -9.89 7.01 -22.72
N GLU A 84 -9.88 7.10 -24.05
CA GLU A 84 -11.01 7.58 -24.86
C GLU A 84 -12.26 6.71 -24.65
N CYS A 85 -12.09 5.39 -24.64
CA CYS A 85 -13.18 4.46 -24.34
C CYS A 85 -13.74 4.69 -22.92
N ALA A 86 -12.86 4.82 -21.92
CA ALA A 86 -13.26 5.09 -20.54
C ALA A 86 -14.00 6.44 -20.42
N ARG A 87 -13.55 7.47 -21.13
CA ARG A 87 -14.23 8.77 -21.18
C ARG A 87 -15.62 8.70 -21.82
N ALA A 88 -15.76 7.97 -22.91
CA ALA A 88 -17.05 7.76 -23.58
C ALA A 88 -18.06 7.04 -22.69
N LEU A 89 -17.59 6.17 -21.77
CA LEU A 89 -18.40 5.49 -20.78
C LEU A 89 -18.65 6.33 -19.50
N THR A 90 -18.23 7.60 -19.49
CA THR A 90 -18.52 8.60 -18.45
C THR A 90 -17.92 8.32 -17.05
N PHE A 91 -16.86 7.52 -16.96
CA PHE A 91 -16.14 7.33 -15.71
C PHE A 91 -15.54 8.65 -15.16
N CYS A 92 -15.52 8.78 -13.86
CA CYS A 92 -14.65 9.72 -13.14
C CYS A 92 -13.21 9.13 -13.13
N ILE A 93 -12.39 9.56 -14.09
CA ILE A 93 -11.09 8.93 -14.38
C ILE A 93 -9.99 9.54 -13.53
N LYS A 94 -9.26 8.68 -12.82
CA LYS A 94 -8.05 9.01 -12.07
C LYS A 94 -6.88 8.22 -12.63
N LEU A 95 -5.69 8.84 -12.64
CA LEU A 95 -4.48 8.19 -13.12
C LEU A 95 -3.44 8.09 -12.01
N LYS A 96 -2.66 6.99 -12.00
CA LYS A 96 -1.43 6.86 -11.24
C LYS A 96 -0.27 6.62 -12.20
N THR A 97 0.83 7.35 -12.06
CA THR A 97 1.98 7.31 -12.98
C THR A 97 3.24 7.82 -12.30
N ASN A 98 4.42 7.39 -12.76
CA ASN A 98 5.68 8.03 -12.42
C ASN A 98 5.91 9.34 -13.23
N ALA A 99 5.09 9.58 -14.24
CA ALA A 99 5.05 10.74 -15.12
C ALA A 99 6.31 10.97 -15.99
N VAL A 100 7.36 10.17 -15.88
CA VAL A 100 8.63 10.34 -16.62
C VAL A 100 8.43 10.43 -18.14
N LEU A 101 7.40 9.75 -18.66
CA LEU A 101 7.09 9.69 -20.09
C LEU A 101 6.15 10.81 -20.56
N ILE A 102 5.56 11.60 -19.67
CA ILE A 102 4.61 12.65 -20.03
C ILE A 102 5.33 13.85 -20.64
N ARG A 103 4.85 14.30 -21.79
CA ARG A 103 5.26 15.50 -22.50
C ARG A 103 4.06 16.44 -22.62
N GLU A 104 4.29 17.63 -23.14
CA GLU A 104 3.27 18.67 -23.28
C GLU A 104 2.06 18.20 -24.10
N ALA A 105 2.27 17.48 -25.20
CA ALA A 105 1.20 16.92 -26.03
C ALA A 105 0.32 15.91 -25.28
N GLN A 106 0.93 15.04 -24.47
CA GLN A 106 0.16 14.12 -23.64
C GLN A 106 -0.62 14.87 -22.56
N ALA A 107 -0.03 15.88 -21.93
CA ALA A 107 -0.73 16.68 -20.92
C ALA A 107 -1.97 17.40 -21.53
N ALA A 108 -1.85 17.96 -22.72
CA ALA A 108 -2.98 18.56 -23.45
C ALA A 108 -4.09 17.53 -23.72
N ARG A 109 -3.72 16.34 -24.20
CA ARG A 109 -4.70 15.28 -24.49
C ARG A 109 -5.41 14.76 -23.23
N LEU A 110 -4.69 14.66 -22.09
CA LEU A 110 -5.30 14.29 -20.80
C LEU A 110 -6.34 15.33 -20.33
N ARG A 111 -6.06 16.62 -20.53
CA ARG A 111 -7.04 17.69 -20.29
C ARG A 111 -8.29 17.53 -21.16
N ASP A 112 -8.10 17.33 -22.46
CA ASP A 112 -9.20 17.22 -23.42
C ASP A 112 -10.09 16.00 -23.13
N LEU A 113 -9.50 14.93 -22.59
CA LEU A 113 -10.23 13.74 -22.17
C LEU A 113 -10.85 13.86 -20.76
N GLY A 114 -10.65 15.02 -20.09
CA GLY A 114 -11.33 15.32 -18.83
C GLY A 114 -10.91 14.40 -17.67
N VAL A 115 -9.60 14.09 -17.57
CA VAL A 115 -9.07 13.35 -16.42
C VAL A 115 -9.27 14.16 -15.14
N GLU A 116 -9.89 13.56 -14.13
CA GLU A 116 -10.24 14.23 -12.85
C GLU A 116 -8.99 14.57 -12.05
N SER A 117 -8.07 13.63 -11.89
CA SER A 117 -6.83 13.84 -11.17
C SER A 117 -5.74 12.87 -11.59
N ILE A 118 -4.50 13.31 -11.40
CA ILE A 118 -3.30 12.54 -11.73
C ILE A 118 -2.41 12.47 -10.48
N GLN A 119 -2.22 11.27 -9.98
CA GLN A 119 -1.32 11.01 -8.88
C GLN A 119 0.06 10.67 -9.45
N VAL A 120 1.06 11.48 -9.08
CA VAL A 120 2.44 11.34 -9.54
C VAL A 120 3.33 10.91 -8.38
N SER A 121 4.09 9.83 -8.59
CA SER A 121 5.00 9.28 -7.58
C SER A 121 6.25 10.14 -7.44
N ILE A 122 6.47 10.74 -6.26
CA ILE A 122 7.69 11.47 -5.91
C ILE A 122 8.13 11.02 -4.53
N TYR A 123 9.31 10.41 -4.41
CA TYR A 123 9.78 9.80 -3.17
C TYR A 123 10.69 10.71 -2.35
N SER A 124 11.34 11.69 -2.99
CA SER A 124 12.19 12.69 -2.36
C SER A 124 12.22 13.95 -3.22
N HIS A 125 12.50 15.09 -2.61
CA HIS A 125 12.82 16.35 -3.29
C HIS A 125 14.29 16.40 -3.76
N ARG A 126 15.12 15.47 -3.26
CA ARG A 126 16.54 15.33 -3.59
C ARG A 126 16.73 14.30 -4.71
N PRO A 127 17.35 14.69 -5.86
CA PRO A 127 17.54 13.79 -6.98
C PRO A 127 18.27 12.48 -6.61
N GLU A 128 19.31 12.57 -5.79
CA GLU A 128 20.10 11.41 -5.40
C GLU A 128 19.31 10.37 -4.60
N VAL A 129 18.33 10.79 -3.81
CA VAL A 129 17.47 9.87 -3.05
C VAL A 129 16.36 9.32 -3.93
N HIS A 130 15.65 10.20 -4.66
CA HIS A 130 14.56 9.78 -5.53
C HIS A 130 15.04 8.79 -6.61
N ASP A 131 16.11 9.14 -7.31
CA ASP A 131 16.66 8.34 -8.40
C ASP A 131 17.25 7.01 -7.90
N ALA A 132 17.79 6.99 -6.67
CA ALA A 132 18.22 5.74 -6.03
C ALA A 132 17.03 4.82 -5.72
N ILE A 133 15.88 5.36 -5.33
CA ILE A 133 14.65 4.59 -5.08
C ILE A 133 14.06 4.06 -6.39
N THR A 134 13.98 4.90 -7.44
CA THR A 134 13.42 4.51 -8.75
C THR A 134 14.38 3.68 -9.60
N LYS A 135 15.66 3.64 -9.24
CA LYS A 135 16.77 3.03 -10.02
C LYS A 135 16.98 3.68 -11.40
N VAL A 136 16.54 4.91 -11.60
CA VAL A 136 16.62 5.61 -12.89
C VAL A 136 17.18 7.03 -12.71
N PRO A 137 18.44 7.27 -13.07
CA PRO A 137 19.05 8.59 -13.00
C PRO A 137 18.24 9.66 -13.75
N GLY A 138 18.01 10.81 -13.12
CA GLY A 138 17.25 11.92 -13.67
C GLY A 138 15.73 11.71 -13.71
N SER A 139 15.18 10.68 -13.04
CA SER A 139 13.75 10.44 -12.99
C SER A 139 13.01 11.57 -12.27
N LEU A 140 13.52 12.08 -11.14
CA LEU A 140 12.92 13.20 -10.42
C LEU A 140 12.72 14.43 -11.32
N LEU A 141 13.78 14.85 -12.01
CA LEU A 141 13.71 16.06 -12.84
C LEU A 141 12.71 15.90 -14.00
N ARG A 142 12.61 14.69 -14.57
CA ARG A 142 11.62 14.40 -15.63
C ARG A 142 10.20 14.42 -15.09
N SER A 143 9.96 13.84 -13.90
CA SER A 143 8.65 13.86 -13.26
C SER A 143 8.23 15.27 -12.85
N ILE A 144 9.13 16.09 -12.31
CA ILE A 144 8.88 17.51 -12.03
C ILE A 144 8.51 18.28 -13.30
N LYS A 145 9.25 18.05 -14.40
CA LYS A 145 8.94 18.67 -15.71
C LYS A 145 7.55 18.26 -16.20
N ALA A 146 7.20 16.99 -16.07
CA ALA A 146 5.87 16.48 -16.42
C ALA A 146 4.76 17.11 -15.55
N ILE A 147 4.99 17.25 -14.24
CA ILE A 147 4.05 17.95 -13.35
C ILE A 147 3.80 19.38 -13.83
N ARG A 148 4.86 20.10 -14.23
CA ARG A 148 4.71 21.46 -14.78
C ARG A 148 3.88 21.47 -16.07
N PHE A 149 4.06 20.52 -16.99
CA PHE A 149 3.20 20.36 -18.17
C PHE A 149 1.74 20.10 -17.80
N LEU A 150 1.48 19.19 -16.86
CA LEU A 150 0.13 18.88 -16.39
C LEU A 150 -0.53 20.11 -15.75
N LYS A 151 0.21 20.85 -14.93
CA LYS A 151 -0.28 22.07 -14.27
C LYS A 151 -0.55 23.19 -15.26
N SER A 152 0.28 23.38 -16.29
CA SER A 152 0.03 24.39 -17.33
C SER A 152 -1.24 24.12 -18.13
N GLN A 153 -1.71 22.86 -18.17
CA GLN A 153 -2.98 22.47 -18.77
C GLN A 153 -4.17 22.55 -17.77
N GLY A 154 -3.97 23.04 -16.54
CA GLY A 154 -5.02 23.16 -15.53
C GLY A 154 -5.41 21.82 -14.87
N LEU A 155 -4.65 20.76 -15.10
CA LEU A 155 -4.95 19.45 -14.53
C LEU A 155 -4.67 19.41 -13.02
N LYS A 156 -5.48 18.66 -12.31
CA LYS A 156 -5.31 18.44 -10.87
C LYS A 156 -4.25 17.36 -10.66
N VAL A 157 -3.10 17.76 -10.15
CA VAL A 157 -1.99 16.86 -9.81
C VAL A 157 -1.92 16.68 -8.30
N ILE A 158 -1.61 15.44 -7.89
CA ILE A 158 -1.38 15.07 -6.49
C ILE A 158 -0.03 14.34 -6.44
N ILE A 159 0.93 14.84 -5.68
CA ILE A 159 2.16 14.11 -5.41
C ILE A 159 1.84 12.99 -4.40
N ALA A 160 2.22 11.77 -4.75
CA ALA A 160 2.14 10.61 -3.87
C ALA A 160 3.55 10.23 -3.40
N ASN A 161 3.73 10.20 -2.09
CA ASN A 161 4.98 9.79 -1.48
C ASN A 161 4.74 8.61 -0.55
N VAL A 162 5.30 7.44 -0.91
CA VAL A 162 5.41 6.29 -0.01
C VAL A 162 6.62 6.52 0.89
N LEU A 163 6.38 6.54 2.20
CA LEU A 163 7.43 6.75 3.19
C LEU A 163 8.08 5.42 3.57
N MET A 164 9.39 5.37 3.38
CA MET A 164 10.25 4.23 3.64
C MET A 164 11.44 4.66 4.49
N THR A 165 12.20 3.72 4.99
CA THR A 165 13.42 3.98 5.74
C THR A 165 14.36 4.94 4.97
N GLU A 166 14.47 4.78 3.65
CA GLU A 166 15.38 5.51 2.77
C GLU A 166 15.02 6.99 2.60
N ASN A 167 13.73 7.34 2.65
CA ASN A 167 13.26 8.71 2.37
C ASN A 167 12.52 9.38 3.54
N MET A 168 12.50 8.75 4.69
CA MET A 168 11.77 9.23 5.86
C MET A 168 12.23 10.62 6.34
N GLN A 169 13.42 11.05 5.96
CA GLN A 169 13.98 12.38 6.27
C GLN A 169 13.47 13.47 5.32
N ASP A 170 12.89 13.08 4.17
CA ASP A 170 12.67 13.98 3.04
C ASP A 170 11.22 14.48 2.91
N TYR A 171 10.29 14.01 3.73
CA TYR A 171 8.87 14.31 3.57
C TYR A 171 8.53 15.81 3.64
N HIS A 172 9.23 16.59 4.46
CA HIS A 172 9.10 18.06 4.48
C HIS A 172 9.51 18.69 3.16
N GLY A 173 10.64 18.23 2.60
CA GLY A 173 11.12 18.72 1.32
C GLY A 173 10.20 18.35 0.16
N VAL A 174 9.58 17.15 0.20
CA VAL A 174 8.57 16.76 -0.79
C VAL A 174 7.32 17.63 -0.68
N ARG A 175 6.91 17.98 0.54
CA ARG A 175 5.80 18.92 0.75
C ARG A 175 6.12 20.30 0.22
N ALA A 176 7.29 20.85 0.54
CA ALA A 176 7.73 22.13 0.03
C ALA A 176 7.78 22.15 -1.52
N LEU A 177 8.26 21.06 -2.14
CA LEU A 177 8.23 20.88 -3.59
C LEU A 177 6.79 20.84 -4.12
N ALA A 178 5.87 20.20 -3.43
CA ALA A 178 4.46 20.18 -3.82
C ALA A 178 3.84 21.58 -3.77
N ASP A 179 4.14 22.35 -2.73
CA ASP A 179 3.69 23.74 -2.58
C ASP A 179 4.26 24.63 -3.69
N GLU A 180 5.57 24.50 -4.01
CA GLU A 180 6.22 25.20 -5.13
C GLU A 180 5.53 24.89 -6.47
N LEU A 181 5.17 23.62 -6.69
CA LEU A 181 4.51 23.17 -7.92
C LEU A 181 2.99 23.44 -7.93
N GLY A 182 2.43 24.00 -6.87
CA GLY A 182 1.00 24.25 -6.73
C GLY A 182 0.18 22.97 -6.77
N THR A 183 0.67 21.88 -6.15
CA THR A 183 0.01 20.57 -6.07
C THR A 183 -0.32 20.21 -4.62
N LYS A 184 -1.19 19.21 -4.44
CA LYS A 184 -1.34 18.55 -3.14
C LYS A 184 -0.29 17.46 -2.99
N CYS A 185 0.08 17.15 -1.74
CA CYS A 185 0.92 16.00 -1.41
C CYS A 185 0.15 15.03 -0.50
N THR A 186 0.31 13.74 -0.75
CA THR A 186 -0.17 12.67 0.13
C THR A 186 1.02 11.82 0.57
N LEU A 187 1.07 11.50 1.86
CA LEU A 187 2.07 10.63 2.44
C LEU A 187 1.43 9.30 2.82
N ASP A 188 2.06 8.20 2.44
CA ASP A 188 1.63 6.85 2.83
C ASP A 188 2.78 6.15 3.58
N PRO A 189 2.65 5.92 4.90
CA PRO A 189 3.68 5.24 5.69
C PRO A 189 3.54 3.71 5.60
N THR A 190 3.05 3.19 4.47
CA THR A 190 2.83 1.74 4.29
C THR A 190 3.37 1.30 2.93
N VAL A 191 4.33 0.39 2.94
CA VAL A 191 4.78 -0.30 1.73
C VAL A 191 3.76 -1.39 1.38
N THR A 192 3.32 -1.42 0.13
CA THR A 192 2.42 -2.47 -0.38
C THR A 192 3.23 -3.76 -0.58
N PRO A 193 2.78 -4.92 -0.06
CA PRO A 193 3.45 -6.19 -0.28
C PRO A 193 3.39 -6.60 -1.75
N MET A 194 4.31 -7.47 -2.18
CA MET A 194 4.31 -7.96 -3.55
C MET A 194 3.04 -8.77 -3.87
N MET A 195 2.60 -8.70 -5.12
CA MET A 195 1.37 -9.37 -5.59
C MET A 195 1.45 -10.90 -5.55
N ASP A 196 2.66 -11.47 -5.57
CA ASP A 196 2.92 -12.90 -5.37
C ASP A 196 2.82 -13.35 -3.89
N GLY A 197 2.58 -12.39 -2.98
CA GLY A 197 2.52 -12.63 -1.54
C GLY A 197 3.88 -12.55 -0.83
N ASN A 198 4.96 -12.25 -1.52
CA ASN A 198 6.27 -12.03 -0.90
C ASN A 198 6.24 -10.79 -0.01
N ARG A 199 6.73 -10.94 1.21
CA ARG A 199 6.70 -9.90 2.25
C ARG A 199 8.03 -9.22 2.51
N ALA A 200 9.12 -9.65 1.86
CA ALA A 200 10.47 -9.12 2.12
C ALA A 200 10.53 -7.60 1.91
N ILE A 201 9.79 -7.08 0.93
CA ILE A 201 9.68 -5.64 0.66
C ILE A 201 9.13 -4.83 1.86
N LEU A 202 8.42 -5.45 2.79
CA LEU A 202 7.89 -4.79 3.99
C LEU A 202 8.98 -4.37 4.97
N ASP A 203 10.20 -4.89 4.84
CA ASP A 203 11.38 -4.46 5.62
C ASP A 203 11.78 -3.00 5.30
N LEU A 204 11.30 -2.47 4.17
CA LEU A 204 11.45 -1.06 3.81
C LEU A 204 10.54 -0.12 4.62
N ASN A 205 9.55 -0.63 5.34
CA ASN A 205 8.67 0.20 6.16
C ASN A 205 9.48 1.01 7.18
N ALA A 206 9.06 2.26 7.38
CA ALA A 206 9.67 3.12 8.37
C ALA A 206 9.50 2.55 9.78
N GLY A 207 10.58 2.54 10.56
CA GLY A 207 10.57 2.04 11.93
C GLY A 207 9.76 2.92 12.89
N GLU A 208 9.43 2.37 14.07
CA GLU A 208 8.59 2.99 15.10
C GLU A 208 9.01 4.43 15.45
N SER A 209 10.30 4.66 15.68
CA SER A 209 10.80 5.98 16.09
C SER A 209 10.58 7.05 15.00
N ALA A 210 10.68 6.68 13.74
CA ALA A 210 10.45 7.56 12.60
C ALA A 210 8.95 7.85 12.43
N LEU A 211 8.09 6.82 12.53
CA LEU A 211 6.64 6.98 12.52
C LEU A 211 6.14 7.84 13.69
N ARG A 212 6.72 7.68 14.88
CA ARG A 212 6.37 8.49 16.05
C ARG A 212 6.70 9.97 15.85
N ARG A 213 7.81 10.30 15.19
CA ARG A 213 8.13 11.70 14.81
C ARG A 213 7.13 12.23 13.79
N LEU A 214 6.82 11.46 12.74
CA LEU A 214 5.84 11.84 11.72
C LEU A 214 4.46 12.14 12.33
N PHE A 215 3.97 11.27 13.21
CA PHE A 215 2.65 11.40 13.81
C PHE A 215 2.54 12.54 14.84
N ARG A 216 3.67 13.11 15.27
CA ARG A 216 3.72 14.31 16.11
C ARG A 216 4.04 15.59 15.34
N ASP A 217 4.19 15.49 14.03
CA ASP A 217 4.43 16.64 13.19
C ASP A 217 3.13 17.35 12.83
N GLU A 218 2.85 18.44 13.53
CA GLU A 218 1.62 19.21 13.37
C GLU A 218 1.42 19.77 11.95
N THR A 219 2.50 19.91 11.19
CA THR A 219 2.38 20.33 9.78
C THR A 219 1.66 19.30 8.91
N PHE A 220 1.57 18.04 9.34
CA PHE A 220 0.90 16.94 8.65
C PHE A 220 -0.38 16.48 9.32
N VAL A 221 -0.34 16.34 10.66
CA VAL A 221 -1.46 15.75 11.40
C VAL A 221 -2.43 16.80 11.94
N GLY A 222 -2.07 18.08 11.87
CA GLY A 222 -2.81 19.14 12.50
C GLY A 222 -2.52 19.18 14.00
N ASN A 223 -3.51 18.94 14.84
CA ASN A 223 -3.32 18.87 16.29
C ASN A 223 -2.71 17.50 16.66
N ALA A 224 -1.43 17.48 17.02
CA ALA A 224 -0.70 16.26 17.34
C ALA A 224 -1.23 15.59 18.63
N ASP A 225 -1.67 16.36 19.61
CA ASP A 225 -2.22 15.81 20.85
C ASP A 225 -3.55 15.10 20.60
N GLU A 226 -4.41 15.65 19.75
CA GLU A 226 -5.66 15.03 19.35
C GLU A 226 -5.41 13.78 18.48
N PHE A 227 -4.52 13.88 17.48
CA PHE A 227 -4.19 12.78 16.59
C PHE A 227 -3.57 11.59 17.31
N CYS A 228 -2.71 11.85 18.31
CA CYS A 228 -2.03 10.83 19.10
C CYS A 228 -2.78 10.42 20.38
N ALA A 229 -3.95 11.02 20.65
CA ALA A 229 -4.74 10.68 21.81
C ALA A 229 -5.12 9.18 21.86
N PRO A 230 -5.29 8.61 23.05
CA PRO A 230 -5.85 7.28 23.18
C PRO A 230 -7.22 7.21 22.51
N PRO A 231 -7.50 6.17 21.73
CA PRO A 231 -8.80 6.03 21.10
C PRO A 231 -9.90 5.84 22.17
N PRO A 232 -11.12 6.33 21.93
CA PRO A 232 -12.26 6.01 22.79
C PRO A 232 -12.54 4.50 22.71
N ALA A 233 -13.14 3.96 23.77
CA ALA A 233 -13.61 2.58 23.74
C ALA A 233 -14.64 2.41 22.60
N PRO A 234 -14.56 1.32 21.81
CA PRO A 234 -15.50 1.12 20.72
C PRO A 234 -16.92 0.95 21.26
N SER A 235 -17.87 1.64 20.62
CA SER A 235 -19.30 1.49 20.90
C SER A 235 -19.86 0.21 20.30
N GLY A 236 -21.08 -0.20 20.70
CA GLY A 236 -21.76 -1.36 20.10
C GLY A 236 -21.99 -1.21 18.59
N ASP A 237 -22.23 0.03 18.10
CA ASP A 237 -22.41 0.30 16.69
C ASP A 237 -21.09 0.18 15.91
N ASP A 238 -19.96 0.62 16.49
CA ASP A 238 -18.63 0.46 15.90
C ASP A 238 -18.32 -1.00 15.63
N MET A 239 -18.71 -1.91 16.53
CA MET A 239 -18.48 -3.35 16.40
C MET A 239 -19.21 -3.98 15.20
N ASN A 240 -20.25 -3.36 14.70
CA ASN A 240 -20.97 -3.78 13.49
C ASN A 240 -20.43 -3.16 12.20
N SER A 241 -19.51 -2.21 12.30
CA SER A 241 -18.94 -1.51 11.15
C SER A 241 -18.04 -2.41 10.30
N LEU A 242 -17.83 -1.99 9.05
CA LEU A 242 -16.95 -2.67 8.12
C LEU A 242 -15.49 -2.32 8.43
N PRO A 243 -14.58 -3.31 8.42
CA PRO A 243 -13.15 -3.05 8.62
C PRO A 243 -12.52 -2.19 7.52
N CYS A 244 -13.03 -2.27 6.28
CA CYS A 244 -12.46 -1.60 5.11
C CYS A 244 -13.48 -1.61 3.95
N SER A 245 -13.28 -0.75 2.95
CA SER A 245 -14.07 -0.71 1.70
C SER A 245 -13.71 -1.80 0.69
N ALA A 246 -12.58 -2.50 0.87
CA ALA A 246 -12.10 -3.55 -0.03
C ALA A 246 -13.15 -4.67 -0.21
N GLY A 247 -13.52 -4.95 -1.45
CA GLY A 247 -14.56 -5.92 -1.78
C GLY A 247 -16.00 -5.47 -1.47
N HIS A 248 -16.22 -4.32 -0.83
CA HIS A 248 -17.54 -3.78 -0.49
C HIS A 248 -18.02 -2.71 -1.46
N THR A 249 -17.19 -1.71 -1.73
CA THR A 249 -17.44 -0.62 -2.69
C THR A 249 -16.25 -0.37 -3.61
N ALA A 250 -15.14 -1.04 -3.35
CA ALA A 250 -13.92 -0.94 -4.13
C ALA A 250 -13.38 -2.33 -4.48
N CYS A 251 -12.71 -2.44 -5.63
CA CYS A 251 -11.96 -3.63 -6.04
C CYS A 251 -10.76 -3.27 -6.92
N TYR A 252 -9.96 -4.27 -7.23
CA TYR A 252 -8.79 -4.17 -8.07
C TYR A 252 -8.80 -5.26 -9.15
N VAL A 253 -8.38 -4.90 -10.37
CA VAL A 253 -8.18 -5.84 -11.48
C VAL A 253 -6.78 -5.68 -12.02
N SER A 254 -6.05 -6.79 -12.13
CA SER A 254 -4.70 -6.84 -12.68
C SER A 254 -4.69 -6.78 -14.21
N PRO A 255 -3.53 -6.52 -14.86
CA PRO A 255 -3.41 -6.57 -16.32
C PRO A 255 -3.74 -7.94 -16.93
N TYR A 256 -3.71 -8.99 -16.13
CA TYR A 256 -3.97 -10.38 -16.54
C TYR A 256 -5.42 -10.79 -16.35
N GLY A 257 -6.27 -9.85 -15.90
CA GLY A 257 -7.69 -10.08 -15.64
C GLY A 257 -8.00 -10.65 -14.26
N GLU A 258 -7.02 -10.88 -13.40
CA GLU A 258 -7.27 -11.34 -12.03
C GLU A 258 -7.99 -10.26 -11.23
N PHE A 259 -9.06 -10.68 -10.53
CA PHE A 259 -9.91 -9.83 -9.72
C PHE A 259 -9.60 -10.02 -8.23
N TYR A 260 -9.37 -8.90 -7.51
CA TYR A 260 -9.04 -8.88 -6.08
C TYR A 260 -9.92 -7.87 -5.32
N PRO A 261 -10.11 -8.05 -4.00
CA PRO A 261 -10.82 -7.05 -3.18
C PRO A 261 -10.13 -5.67 -3.15
N CYS A 262 -8.79 -5.65 -3.22
CA CYS A 262 -7.95 -4.44 -3.23
C CYS A 262 -6.54 -4.82 -3.71
N VAL A 263 -5.77 -3.85 -4.20
CA VAL A 263 -4.37 -4.04 -4.61
C VAL A 263 -3.47 -4.56 -3.47
N GLN A 264 -3.75 -4.23 -2.22
CA GLN A 264 -3.03 -4.76 -1.05
C GLN A 264 -3.58 -6.11 -0.53
N PHE A 265 -4.59 -6.68 -1.19
CA PHE A 265 -5.26 -7.88 -0.72
C PHE A 265 -5.20 -8.97 -1.81
N PRO A 266 -4.11 -9.75 -1.89
CA PRO A 266 -3.86 -10.72 -2.97
C PRO A 266 -4.70 -12.00 -2.81
N LEU A 267 -5.99 -11.84 -2.53
CA LEU A 267 -6.99 -12.91 -2.51
C LEU A 267 -7.69 -12.92 -3.87
N SER A 268 -7.31 -13.85 -4.75
CA SER A 268 -7.97 -13.99 -6.05
C SER A 268 -9.43 -14.35 -5.89
N CYS A 269 -10.31 -13.56 -6.50
CA CYS A 269 -11.76 -13.72 -6.44
C CYS A 269 -12.35 -14.24 -7.73
N GLY A 270 -11.58 -14.34 -8.80
CA GLY A 270 -11.95 -14.77 -10.15
C GLY A 270 -11.12 -14.07 -11.21
N ASN A 271 -11.40 -14.34 -12.49
CA ASN A 271 -10.69 -13.72 -13.61
C ASN A 271 -11.70 -13.20 -14.65
N VAL A 272 -11.60 -11.90 -14.99
CA VAL A 272 -12.53 -11.22 -15.92
C VAL A 272 -12.40 -11.69 -17.38
N ARG A 273 -11.36 -12.44 -17.72
CA ARG A 273 -11.24 -13.12 -19.01
C ARG A 273 -12.08 -14.40 -19.12
N GLN A 274 -12.51 -14.93 -17.95
CA GLN A 274 -13.24 -16.20 -17.86
C GLN A 274 -14.68 -16.00 -17.43
N GLN A 275 -14.96 -14.92 -16.70
CA GLN A 275 -16.26 -14.62 -16.10
C GLN A 275 -16.57 -13.14 -16.28
N ARG A 276 -17.84 -12.78 -16.37
CA ARG A 276 -18.23 -11.36 -16.41
C ARG A 276 -17.87 -10.67 -15.10
N PHE A 277 -17.45 -9.44 -15.18
CA PHE A 277 -17.07 -8.61 -14.03
C PHE A 277 -18.15 -8.61 -12.93
N ILE A 278 -19.43 -8.45 -13.32
CA ILE A 278 -20.53 -8.38 -12.35
C ILE A 278 -20.79 -9.73 -11.66
N ASP A 279 -20.56 -10.85 -12.36
CA ASP A 279 -20.76 -12.19 -11.79
C ASP A 279 -19.69 -12.49 -10.74
N ILE A 280 -18.42 -12.11 -11.00
CA ILE A 280 -17.35 -12.18 -9.99
C ILE A 280 -17.72 -11.31 -8.78
N TRP A 281 -18.12 -10.06 -9.03
CA TRP A 281 -18.49 -9.13 -7.96
C TRP A 281 -19.60 -9.65 -7.07
N ARG A 282 -20.64 -10.25 -7.63
CA ARG A 282 -21.82 -10.73 -6.89
C ARG A 282 -21.62 -12.11 -6.28
N ASP A 283 -20.96 -13.01 -6.99
CA ASP A 283 -21.05 -14.45 -6.72
C ASP A 283 -19.76 -15.09 -6.21
N SER A 284 -18.61 -14.42 -6.29
CA SER A 284 -17.35 -14.93 -5.73
C SER A 284 -17.50 -15.30 -4.27
N LYS A 285 -17.14 -16.53 -3.91
CA LYS A 285 -17.15 -17.03 -2.54
C LYS A 285 -16.20 -16.21 -1.66
N GLN A 286 -15.05 -15.84 -2.19
CA GLN A 286 -14.04 -15.05 -1.50
C GLN A 286 -14.57 -13.65 -1.16
N LEU A 287 -15.24 -12.98 -2.11
CA LEU A 287 -15.85 -11.67 -1.85
C LEU A 287 -17.00 -11.79 -0.84
N LYS A 288 -17.82 -12.83 -0.91
CA LYS A 288 -18.88 -13.08 0.08
C LYS A 288 -18.29 -13.26 1.48
N GLU A 289 -17.18 -13.99 1.60
CA GLU A 289 -16.46 -14.12 2.86
C GLU A 289 -15.91 -12.78 3.38
N VAL A 290 -15.20 -12.01 2.54
CA VAL A 290 -14.70 -10.67 2.91
C VAL A 290 -15.84 -9.77 3.38
N ARG A 291 -16.97 -9.77 2.67
CA ARG A 291 -18.16 -8.95 3.00
C ARG A 291 -18.87 -9.38 4.28
N SER A 292 -18.71 -10.61 4.71
CA SER A 292 -19.30 -11.09 5.95
C SER A 292 -18.62 -10.57 7.20
N ILE A 293 -17.38 -10.08 7.11
CA ILE A 293 -16.54 -9.68 8.24
C ILE A 293 -16.97 -8.31 8.77
N ARG A 294 -17.15 -8.24 10.10
CA ARG A 294 -17.36 -7.01 10.87
C ARG A 294 -16.25 -6.84 11.91
N LEU A 295 -16.14 -5.68 12.53
CA LEU A 295 -15.11 -5.47 13.58
C LEU A 295 -15.23 -6.48 14.71
N ARG A 296 -16.45 -6.87 15.10
CA ARG A 296 -16.68 -7.90 16.13
C ARG A 296 -16.15 -9.29 15.77
N ASP A 297 -16.00 -9.59 14.46
CA ASP A 297 -15.55 -10.89 13.97
C ASP A 297 -14.02 -10.97 13.87
N LEU A 298 -13.32 -9.88 14.18
CA LEU A 298 -11.88 -9.82 14.14
C LEU A 298 -11.29 -10.40 15.41
N SER A 299 -10.53 -11.51 15.28
CA SER A 299 -9.81 -12.10 16.39
C SER A 299 -8.81 -11.09 16.98
N SER A 300 -8.68 -11.04 18.29
CA SER A 300 -7.83 -10.11 19.05
C SER A 300 -8.14 -8.62 18.82
N CYS A 301 -8.46 -8.21 17.58
CA CYS A 301 -8.75 -6.80 17.26
C CYS A 301 -10.07 -6.32 17.84
N SER A 302 -11.08 -7.19 17.97
CA SER A 302 -12.37 -6.86 18.58
C SER A 302 -12.26 -6.44 20.06
N GLN A 303 -11.18 -6.86 20.73
CA GLN A 303 -10.88 -6.50 22.14
C GLN A 303 -9.73 -5.50 22.26
N CYS A 304 -9.22 -5.00 21.14
CA CYS A 304 -8.09 -4.08 21.12
C CYS A 304 -8.53 -2.65 21.42
N ALA A 305 -7.76 -1.94 22.26
CA ALA A 305 -8.03 -0.53 22.57
C ALA A 305 -8.09 0.37 21.31
N HIS A 306 -7.45 -0.04 20.21
CA HIS A 306 -7.41 0.69 18.94
C HIS A 306 -8.57 0.36 18.00
N GLY A 307 -9.50 -0.53 18.37
CA GLY A 307 -10.49 -1.11 17.45
C GLY A 307 -11.26 -0.12 16.57
N SER A 308 -11.66 1.02 17.12
CA SER A 308 -12.42 2.07 16.39
C SER A 308 -11.55 3.02 15.55
N THR A 309 -10.25 3.10 15.81
CA THR A 309 -9.35 4.09 15.18
C THR A 309 -8.16 3.49 14.44
N CYS A 310 -8.02 2.17 14.48
CA CYS A 310 -6.97 1.45 13.77
C CYS A 310 -7.30 1.36 12.27
N THR A 311 -6.34 1.74 11.43
CA THR A 311 -6.43 1.59 9.97
C THR A 311 -6.02 0.19 9.51
N ARG A 312 -6.42 -0.85 10.25
CA ARG A 312 -6.05 -2.23 9.95
C ARG A 312 -6.36 -2.61 8.51
N CYS A 313 -5.35 -3.12 7.82
CA CYS A 313 -5.48 -3.65 6.47
C CYS A 313 -5.83 -5.16 6.49
N PRO A 314 -7.00 -5.58 5.95
CA PRO A 314 -7.34 -7.00 5.88
C PRO A 314 -6.43 -7.78 4.92
N GLY A 315 -5.85 -7.13 3.91
CA GLY A 315 -4.89 -7.74 3.00
C GLY A 315 -3.56 -8.08 3.67
N LEU A 316 -3.00 -7.16 4.47
CA LEU A 316 -1.80 -7.45 5.27
C LEU A 316 -2.07 -8.55 6.29
N ALA A 317 -3.22 -8.53 6.96
CA ALA A 317 -3.61 -9.59 7.88
C ALA A 317 -3.78 -10.95 7.16
N PHE A 318 -4.32 -10.96 5.94
CA PHE A 318 -4.41 -12.16 5.10
C PHE A 318 -3.03 -12.75 4.80
N LEU A 319 -2.05 -11.91 4.44
CA LEU A 319 -0.66 -12.32 4.23
C LEU A 319 0.04 -12.82 5.52
N GLU A 320 -0.48 -12.47 6.67
CA GLU A 320 -0.06 -13.04 7.96
C GLU A 320 -0.80 -14.36 8.30
N GLY A 321 -1.61 -14.88 7.36
CA GLY A 321 -2.31 -16.17 7.47
C GLY A 321 -3.74 -16.09 7.97
N ASN A 322 -4.27 -14.91 8.34
CA ASN A 322 -5.64 -14.77 8.81
C ASN A 322 -6.24 -13.40 8.52
N MET A 323 -7.12 -13.31 7.52
CA MET A 323 -7.79 -12.05 7.19
C MET A 323 -8.67 -11.48 8.31
N ARG A 324 -9.03 -12.27 9.33
CA ARG A 324 -9.72 -11.83 10.56
C ARG A 324 -8.74 -11.51 11.69
N GLY A 325 -7.45 -11.79 11.51
CA GLY A 325 -6.38 -11.53 12.47
C GLY A 325 -5.92 -10.08 12.49
N PRO A 326 -4.97 -9.75 13.37
CA PRO A 326 -4.28 -8.48 13.35
C PRO A 326 -3.34 -8.39 12.13
N SER A 327 -3.00 -7.16 11.73
CA SER A 327 -1.88 -6.85 10.86
C SER A 327 -0.75 -6.27 11.70
N THR A 328 0.42 -6.89 11.68
CA THR A 328 1.56 -6.48 12.52
C THR A 328 1.99 -5.03 12.21
N ALA A 329 2.13 -4.68 10.93
CA ALA A 329 2.50 -3.33 10.50
C ALA A 329 1.49 -2.27 10.99
N ASP A 330 0.19 -2.57 10.99
CA ASP A 330 -0.82 -1.63 11.48
C ASP A 330 -0.82 -1.54 13.01
N CYS A 331 -0.53 -2.65 13.70
CA CYS A 331 -0.34 -2.65 15.15
C CYS A 331 0.85 -1.77 15.55
N GLU A 332 1.96 -1.82 14.83
CA GLU A 332 3.15 -1.00 15.06
C GLU A 332 2.88 0.48 14.78
N LYS A 333 2.16 0.80 13.70
CA LYS A 333 1.72 2.17 13.39
C LYS A 333 0.80 2.72 14.50
N SER A 334 -0.17 1.94 14.95
CA SER A 334 -1.07 2.35 16.05
C SER A 334 -0.30 2.60 17.34
N PHE A 335 0.68 1.74 17.66
CA PHE A 335 1.56 1.93 18.81
C PHE A 335 2.45 3.17 18.65
N ALA A 336 3.06 3.37 17.49
CA ALA A 336 3.86 4.57 17.21
C ALA A 336 3.04 5.86 17.39
N ARG A 337 1.75 5.84 17.02
CA ARG A 337 0.84 6.97 17.15
C ARG A 337 0.48 7.27 18.61
N THR A 338 0.01 6.29 19.35
CA THR A 338 -0.62 6.52 20.68
C THR A 338 0.25 6.15 21.87
N GLY A 339 1.31 5.36 21.68
CA GLY A 339 2.11 4.78 22.77
C GLY A 339 1.44 3.59 23.48
N ILE A 340 0.22 3.20 23.07
CA ILE A 340 -0.52 2.08 23.67
C ILE A 340 -0.25 0.82 22.86
N PRO A 341 0.30 -0.26 23.46
CA PRO A 341 0.54 -1.49 22.73
C PRO A 341 -0.79 -2.18 22.37
N SER A 342 -0.88 -2.71 21.15
CA SER A 342 -2.00 -3.55 20.74
C SER A 342 -1.94 -4.93 21.42
N VAL A 343 -3.07 -5.63 21.45
CA VAL A 343 -3.14 -7.02 21.96
C VAL A 343 -2.13 -7.94 21.27
N ASN A 344 -1.93 -7.75 19.95
CA ASN A 344 -0.97 -8.54 19.17
C ASN A 344 0.50 -8.27 19.57
N LEU A 345 0.86 -7.02 19.85
CA LEU A 345 2.22 -6.67 20.30
C LEU A 345 2.49 -7.17 21.71
N LEU A 346 1.50 -7.16 22.59
CA LEU A 346 1.61 -7.74 23.93
C LEU A 346 1.87 -9.25 23.86
N ALA A 347 1.06 -9.98 23.07
CA ALA A 347 1.20 -11.43 22.91
C ALA A 347 2.56 -11.83 22.28
N LYS A 348 3.17 -10.99 21.42
CA LYS A 348 4.52 -11.23 20.90
C LYS A 348 5.60 -11.06 21.97
N LYS A 349 5.46 -10.07 22.87
CA LYS A 349 6.41 -9.85 23.98
C LYS A 349 6.39 -11.04 24.97
N GLU A 350 5.26 -11.62 25.24
CA GLU A 350 5.13 -12.79 26.13
C GLU A 350 5.77 -14.06 25.54
N LYS A 351 5.80 -14.20 24.22
CA LYS A 351 6.44 -15.34 23.53
C LYS A 351 7.96 -15.25 23.44
N VAL A 352 8.55 -14.09 23.67
CA VAL A 352 10.00 -13.93 23.88
C VAL A 352 10.28 -14.36 25.30
N SER A 353 10.49 -15.66 25.52
CA SER A 353 10.95 -16.18 26.82
C SER A 353 12.16 -15.39 27.30
N PRO A 354 12.25 -15.05 28.58
CA PRO A 354 13.44 -14.42 29.10
C PRO A 354 14.64 -15.32 28.78
N PRO A 355 15.81 -14.77 28.48
CA PRO A 355 17.00 -15.57 28.21
C PRO A 355 17.16 -16.54 29.39
N ARG A 356 17.23 -17.84 29.11
CA ARG A 356 17.61 -18.82 30.15
C ARG A 356 18.90 -18.32 30.73
N LEU A 357 18.86 -17.89 32.01
CA LEU A 357 20.07 -17.68 32.78
C LEU A 357 20.81 -19.01 32.79
N VAL A 358 21.83 -19.12 31.99
CA VAL A 358 22.77 -20.23 32.08
C VAL A 358 23.47 -20.04 33.44
N GLN A 359 23.09 -20.85 34.41
CA GLN A 359 23.85 -20.95 35.64
C GLN A 359 25.24 -21.42 35.24
N ILE A 360 26.20 -20.48 35.23
CA ILE A 360 27.62 -20.83 35.14
C ILE A 360 27.94 -21.47 36.48
N GLN A 361 28.04 -22.79 36.52
CA GLN A 361 28.68 -23.49 37.64
C GLN A 361 30.13 -23.09 37.63
N ILE A 362 30.49 -22.22 38.59
CA ILE A 362 31.89 -21.93 38.91
C ILE A 362 32.45 -23.21 39.54
N VAL A 363 33.18 -23.99 38.74
CA VAL A 363 33.95 -25.12 39.26
C VAL A 363 35.11 -24.49 40.06
N PRO A 364 35.27 -24.78 41.38
CA PRO A 364 36.37 -24.24 42.15
C PRO A 364 37.69 -24.80 41.59
N THR A 365 38.58 -23.91 41.20
CA THR A 365 39.94 -24.27 40.82
C THR A 365 40.66 -24.80 42.06
N ILE A 366 40.95 -26.10 42.11
CA ILE A 366 41.78 -26.70 43.12
C ILE A 366 43.21 -26.25 42.83
N THR A 367 43.73 -25.32 43.62
CA THR A 367 45.16 -25.04 43.71
C THR A 367 45.82 -26.10 44.55
N GLY A 368 46.53 -27.03 43.92
CA GLY A 368 47.34 -28.05 44.57
C GLY A 368 48.66 -28.16 43.87
N SER A 369 49.69 -27.57 44.45
CA SER A 369 51.09 -27.69 44.12
C SER A 369 51.55 -29.14 44.23
N ARG A 370 52.25 -29.70 43.24
CA ARG A 370 53.49 -30.51 43.35
C ARG A 370 54.14 -30.67 41.99
N LEU A 371 55.38 -30.20 41.95
CA LEU A 371 56.42 -30.55 41.00
C LEU A 371 56.85 -32.01 41.17
N SER A 372 57.02 -32.75 40.08
CA SER A 372 58.24 -33.60 39.85
C SER A 372 58.16 -34.29 38.49
N SER A 373 59.06 -33.89 37.67
CA SER A 373 60.04 -34.68 36.93
C SER A 373 59.65 -35.68 35.85
N LEU A 374 60.27 -35.40 34.70
CA LEU A 374 60.87 -36.35 33.74
C LEU A 374 59.96 -37.05 32.70
N GLY A 375 60.38 -36.85 31.46
CA GLY A 375 60.35 -37.88 30.44
C GLY A 375 60.06 -37.41 29.02
N ALA A 376 61.14 -37.31 28.26
CA ALA A 376 61.17 -37.02 26.83
C ALA A 376 60.56 -38.15 25.98
N ALA A 377 60.09 -37.82 24.79
CA ALA A 377 60.33 -38.44 23.49
C ALA A 377 59.11 -38.12 22.57
N ALA A 378 59.25 -37.36 21.56
CA ALA A 378 59.67 -37.63 20.17
C ALA A 378 58.64 -38.32 19.26
N SER A 379 58.44 -37.64 18.13
CA SER A 379 58.06 -38.08 16.79
C SER A 379 56.60 -38.49 16.55
N ALA A 380 55.94 -37.91 15.63
CA ALA A 380 56.02 -37.69 14.19
C ALA A 380 54.84 -38.40 13.48
N VAL A 381 54.32 -37.69 12.45
CA VAL A 381 53.65 -38.20 11.22
C VAL A 381 52.18 -38.67 11.34
N ALA A 382 51.27 -37.95 10.82
CA ALA A 382 50.66 -37.84 9.49
C ALA A 382 49.54 -36.82 9.53
#